data_6e926d055777d37bdfe6de177c221392
#
_entry.id   6e926d055777d37bdfe6de177c221392
#
_cell.length_a   1.000
_cell.length_b   1.000
_cell.length_c   1.000
_cell.angle_alpha   90.00
_cell.angle_beta   90.00
_cell.angle_gamma   90.00
#
_symmetry.space_group_name_H-M   'P 1'
#
loop_
_entity.id
_entity.type
_entity.pdbx_description
1 polymer ?
#
loop_
_entity_poly.entity_id
_entity_poly.type
_entity_poly.pdbx_seq_one_letter_code
_entity_poly.pdbx_strand_id
1 'polypeptide(L)'
;MAVLLILAWGLTMTAVLAEVDASRDTMPKQFQGAPGLIKGGFLIEGSKRRFEGANELNLEAFRTNLEITPGELSLKRIRDPQPEDQITLRFTVTNGAETGTFLYFPTAQRCEAVVRDAEGKVVYTWSEDFEFAPDAGYSFQNPGERLNYRLVIPFQALRGRLPAGSARLTASLVNYPQLRAEMPLEIVP
;
A
#
# COMPACT_ATOMS: atom_id res chain seq x y z
N MET A 1 -10.94 -54.32 6.87
CA MET A 1 -11.14 -53.03 7.52
C MET A 1 -9.91 -52.19 7.25
N ALA A 2 -9.99 -51.26 6.29
CA ALA A 2 -8.91 -50.34 5.95
C ALA A 2 -9.32 -48.93 6.45
N VAL A 3 -8.55 -48.42 7.38
CA VAL A 3 -8.75 -47.06 7.94
C VAL A 3 -8.07 -46.07 7.03
N LEU A 4 -8.84 -45.22 6.38
CA LEU A 4 -8.37 -44.16 5.54
C LEU A 4 -8.01 -42.97 6.43
N LEU A 5 -6.72 -42.65 6.59
CA LEU A 5 -6.24 -41.45 7.28
C LEU A 5 -6.22 -40.30 6.27
N ILE A 6 -7.20 -39.41 6.38
CA ILE A 6 -7.21 -38.14 5.66
C ILE A 6 -6.34 -37.17 6.44
N LEU A 7 -5.12 -36.92 5.95
CA LEU A 7 -4.26 -35.84 6.40
C LEU A 7 -4.78 -34.53 5.76
N ALA A 8 -5.51 -33.73 6.54
CA ALA A 8 -5.86 -32.37 6.19
C ALA A 8 -4.60 -31.51 6.31
N TRP A 9 -4.03 -31.13 5.18
CA TRP A 9 -3.02 -30.08 5.11
C TRP A 9 -3.72 -28.73 5.26
N GLY A 10 -3.72 -28.22 6.48
CA GLY A 10 -4.08 -26.85 6.75
C GLY A 10 -2.98 -25.93 6.22
N LEU A 11 -3.17 -25.34 5.04
CA LEU A 11 -2.40 -24.18 4.63
C LEU A 11 -2.80 -23.01 5.54
N THR A 12 -2.01 -22.75 6.56
CA THR A 12 -2.04 -21.48 7.27
C THR A 12 -1.41 -20.44 6.32
N MET A 13 -2.24 -19.76 5.56
CA MET A 13 -1.84 -18.53 4.89
C MET A 13 -1.50 -17.51 5.97
N THR A 14 -0.23 -17.37 6.26
CA THR A 14 0.27 -16.26 7.05
C THR A 14 0.15 -15.03 6.16
N ALA A 15 -0.90 -14.23 6.36
CA ALA A 15 -1.00 -12.91 5.77
C ALA A 15 0.25 -12.13 6.22
N VAL A 16 1.17 -11.91 5.30
CA VAL A 16 2.26 -10.94 5.50
C VAL A 16 1.60 -9.59 5.42
N LEU A 17 1.08 -9.15 6.57
CA LEU A 17 0.67 -7.77 6.77
C LEU A 17 1.85 -6.90 6.36
N ALA A 18 1.60 -5.87 5.56
CA ALA A 18 2.58 -4.83 5.33
C ALA A 18 3.11 -4.42 6.71
N GLU A 19 4.41 -4.61 6.92
CA GLU A 19 5.06 -4.23 8.15
C GLU A 19 5.13 -2.70 8.15
N VAL A 20 3.99 -2.12 8.51
CA VAL A 20 3.90 -0.72 8.89
C VAL A 20 4.60 -0.67 10.24
N ASP A 21 5.58 0.20 10.38
CA ASP A 21 6.17 0.48 11.69
C ASP A 21 5.04 1.00 12.61
N ALA A 22 4.34 0.06 13.23
CA ALA A 22 3.11 0.28 14.00
C ALA A 22 3.35 1.18 15.22
N SER A 23 4.61 1.50 15.54
CA SER A 23 4.96 2.37 16.67
C SER A 23 4.65 3.85 16.41
N ARG A 24 4.41 4.24 15.13
CA ARG A 24 4.20 5.64 14.73
C ARG A 24 2.84 5.94 14.10
N ASP A 25 2.11 4.92 13.71
CA ASP A 25 0.80 5.08 13.02
C ASP A 25 -0.38 5.22 13.98
N THR A 26 -0.15 5.20 15.28
CA THR A 26 -1.21 5.46 16.24
C THR A 26 -1.38 6.96 16.41
N MET A 27 -2.55 7.45 16.08
CA MET A 27 -3.02 8.78 16.44
C MET A 27 -2.65 9.05 17.91
N PRO A 28 -1.97 10.15 18.26
CA PRO A 28 -1.70 10.47 19.65
C PRO A 28 -2.97 10.32 20.48
N LYS A 29 -2.87 9.76 21.69
CA LYS A 29 -4.05 9.46 22.54
C LYS A 29 -5.02 10.63 22.71
N GLN A 30 -4.52 11.86 22.63
CA GLN A 30 -5.31 13.09 22.67
C GLN A 30 -6.28 13.27 21.48
N PHE A 31 -6.12 12.47 20.42
CA PHE A 31 -6.98 12.48 19.23
C PHE A 31 -7.93 11.28 19.17
N GLN A 32 -7.76 10.31 20.08
CA GLN A 32 -8.63 9.15 20.17
C GLN A 32 -9.97 9.58 20.77
N GLY A 33 -11.01 9.65 19.95
CA GLY A 33 -12.35 10.00 20.37
C GLY A 33 -12.80 11.42 20.03
N ALA A 34 -12.06 12.16 19.20
CA ALA A 34 -12.56 13.43 18.65
C ALA A 34 -13.72 13.13 17.69
N PRO A 35 -14.98 13.48 18.01
CA PRO A 35 -16.11 13.26 17.12
C PRO A 35 -16.04 14.25 15.96
N GLY A 36 -15.98 13.73 14.75
CA GLY A 36 -16.27 14.48 13.55
C GLY A 36 -15.09 15.24 12.98
N LEU A 37 -14.54 14.68 11.91
CA LEU A 37 -13.73 15.45 10.97
C LEU A 37 -14.68 16.38 10.24
N ILE A 38 -14.67 17.64 10.58
CA ILE A 38 -15.41 18.65 9.85
C ILE A 38 -14.58 18.98 8.60
N LYS A 39 -15.23 19.06 7.45
CA LYS A 39 -14.65 19.64 6.24
C LYS A 39 -13.88 20.92 6.58
N GLY A 40 -12.55 20.86 6.53
CA GLY A 40 -11.70 22.04 6.61
C GLY A 40 -10.95 22.29 7.91
N GLY A 41 -10.91 21.39 8.90
CA GLY A 41 -10.04 21.63 10.03
C GLY A 41 -10.25 20.78 11.26
N PHE A 42 -9.16 20.43 11.90
CA PHE A 42 -9.11 19.88 13.24
C PHE A 42 -9.05 21.03 14.24
N LEU A 43 -10.07 21.20 15.06
CA LEU A 43 -10.01 22.07 16.22
C LEU A 43 -9.66 21.24 17.47
N ILE A 44 -8.44 21.38 17.94
CA ILE A 44 -8.02 20.89 19.25
C ILE A 44 -7.98 22.07 20.18
N GLU A 45 -8.90 22.09 21.12
CA GLU A 45 -8.91 23.09 22.16
C GLU A 45 -7.60 23.00 22.96
N GLY A 46 -6.81 24.08 22.99
CA GLY A 46 -5.53 24.17 23.70
C GLY A 46 -4.26 24.05 22.85
N SER A 47 -4.33 23.64 21.58
CA SER A 47 -3.14 23.54 20.72
C SER A 47 -3.24 24.31 19.41
N LYS A 48 -4.04 25.36 19.35
CA LYS A 48 -4.32 26.16 18.16
C LYS A 48 -3.07 26.55 17.35
N ARG A 49 -2.00 26.91 18.02
CA ARG A 49 -0.78 27.42 17.35
C ARG A 49 0.08 26.33 16.66
N ARG A 50 -0.08 25.07 17.04
CA ARG A 50 0.71 23.97 16.46
C ARG A 50 0.10 23.39 15.18
N PHE A 51 -1.17 23.65 14.95
CA PHE A 51 -1.96 23.04 13.89
C PHE A 51 -2.62 24.04 12.92
N GLU A 52 -2.46 25.34 13.15
CA GLU A 52 -3.01 26.38 12.26
C GLU A 52 -2.46 26.29 10.81
N GLY A 53 -1.30 25.67 10.62
CA GLY A 53 -0.75 25.36 9.30
C GLY A 53 -1.05 23.96 8.77
N ALA A 54 -1.60 23.07 9.60
CA ALA A 54 -1.86 21.66 9.22
C ALA A 54 -3.19 21.48 8.44
N ASN A 55 -3.93 22.55 8.19
CA ASN A 55 -5.27 22.50 7.63
C ASN A 55 -5.32 22.48 6.10
N GLU A 56 -4.23 22.84 5.44
CA GLU A 56 -4.15 22.76 3.99
C GLU A 56 -3.28 21.55 3.60
N LEU A 57 -3.95 20.50 3.14
CA LEU A 57 -3.31 19.32 2.61
C LEU A 57 -2.62 19.67 1.28
N ASN A 58 -1.36 20.07 1.36
CA ASN A 58 -0.54 20.35 0.19
C ASN A 58 0.04 19.05 -0.37
N LEU A 59 -0.73 18.32 -1.17
CA LEU A 59 -0.30 17.06 -1.77
C LEU A 59 0.85 17.24 -2.77
N GLU A 60 1.02 18.43 -3.36
CA GLU A 60 2.09 18.72 -4.31
C GLU A 60 3.47 18.74 -3.64
N ALA A 61 3.52 19.00 -2.34
CA ALA A 61 4.77 18.96 -1.57
C ALA A 61 5.24 17.53 -1.27
N PHE A 62 4.36 16.55 -1.38
CA PHE A 62 4.73 15.15 -1.16
C PHE A 62 5.53 14.60 -2.32
N ARG A 63 6.49 13.76 -2.00
CA ARG A 63 7.31 13.02 -2.97
C ARG A 63 7.08 11.54 -2.79
N THR A 64 6.93 10.84 -3.91
CA THR A 64 6.73 9.39 -3.92
C THR A 64 7.90 8.70 -4.61
N ASN A 65 8.25 7.51 -4.15
CA ASN A 65 9.23 6.64 -4.77
C ASN A 65 8.71 5.19 -4.76
N LEU A 66 9.04 4.44 -5.80
CA LEU A 66 8.70 3.02 -5.91
C LEU A 66 9.94 2.24 -6.33
N GLU A 67 10.26 1.20 -5.57
CA GLU A 67 11.29 0.24 -5.89
C GLU A 67 10.64 -1.13 -6.07
N ILE A 68 11.09 -1.89 -7.06
CA ILE A 68 10.56 -3.21 -7.40
C ILE A 68 11.71 -4.22 -7.41
N THR A 69 11.48 -5.37 -6.82
CA THR A 69 12.41 -6.50 -6.83
C THR A 69 11.66 -7.82 -7.09
N PRO A 70 12.03 -8.59 -8.10
CA PRO A 70 12.96 -8.27 -9.19
C PRO A 70 12.38 -7.20 -10.13
N GLY A 71 13.26 -6.42 -10.80
CA GLY A 71 12.87 -5.42 -11.80
C GLY A 71 12.48 -6.02 -13.15
N GLU A 72 12.84 -7.27 -13.41
CA GLU A 72 12.54 -8.05 -14.60
C GLU A 72 11.88 -9.37 -14.20
N LEU A 73 10.84 -9.77 -14.90
CA LEU A 73 10.09 -10.99 -14.63
C LEU A 73 10.25 -12.00 -15.77
N SER A 74 10.50 -13.27 -15.41
CA SER A 74 10.45 -14.36 -16.38
C SER A 74 9.01 -14.84 -16.57
N LEU A 75 8.54 -14.82 -17.82
CA LEU A 75 7.23 -15.34 -18.17
C LEU A 75 7.10 -16.84 -17.84
N LYS A 76 8.20 -17.59 -17.98
CA LYS A 76 8.26 -19.00 -17.59
C LYS A 76 7.95 -19.17 -16.10
N ARG A 77 8.56 -18.34 -15.23
CA ARG A 77 8.29 -18.38 -13.78
C ARG A 77 6.88 -17.93 -13.44
N ILE A 78 6.32 -16.97 -14.16
CA ILE A 78 4.91 -16.56 -13.98
C ILE A 78 3.94 -17.68 -14.36
N ARG A 79 4.26 -18.46 -15.41
CA ARG A 79 3.41 -19.58 -15.87
C ARG A 79 3.46 -20.80 -14.97
N ASP A 80 4.61 -21.06 -14.36
CA ASP A 80 4.85 -22.18 -13.44
C ASP A 80 5.57 -21.66 -12.19
N PRO A 81 4.85 -20.89 -11.34
CA PRO A 81 5.45 -20.22 -10.19
C PRO A 81 5.75 -21.18 -9.04
N GLN A 82 6.90 -21.00 -8.42
CA GLN A 82 7.21 -21.61 -7.16
C GLN A 82 6.63 -20.77 -6.00
N PRO A 83 6.43 -21.34 -4.81
CA PRO A 83 5.83 -20.64 -3.66
C PRO A 83 6.56 -19.35 -3.26
N GLU A 84 7.89 -19.29 -3.48
CA GLU A 84 8.73 -18.15 -3.17
C GLU A 84 8.76 -17.08 -4.28
N ASP A 85 8.20 -17.37 -5.47
CA ASP A 85 8.19 -16.45 -6.59
C ASP A 85 7.23 -15.30 -6.35
N GLN A 86 7.80 -14.12 -6.18
CA GLN A 86 7.04 -12.91 -5.86
C GLN A 86 7.74 -11.64 -6.38
N ILE A 87 6.95 -10.60 -6.55
CA ILE A 87 7.44 -9.23 -6.67
C ILE A 87 7.34 -8.59 -5.29
N THR A 88 8.42 -8.01 -4.83
CA THR A 88 8.40 -7.14 -3.64
C THR A 88 8.47 -5.69 -4.10
N LEU A 89 7.53 -4.90 -3.61
CA LEU A 89 7.45 -3.46 -3.82
C LEU A 89 7.82 -2.75 -2.54
N ARG A 90 8.61 -1.69 -2.67
CA ARG A 90 8.82 -0.72 -1.60
C ARG A 90 8.32 0.63 -2.09
N PHE A 91 7.17 1.03 -1.59
CA PHE A 91 6.56 2.31 -1.88
C PHE A 91 6.84 3.28 -0.73
N THR A 92 7.44 4.43 -1.04
CA THR A 92 7.82 5.44 -0.06
C THR A 92 7.10 6.75 -0.40
N VAL A 93 6.50 7.36 0.62
CA VAL A 93 5.88 8.68 0.54
C VAL A 93 6.55 9.59 1.55
N THR A 94 7.07 10.73 1.10
CA THR A 94 7.79 11.70 1.95
C THR A 94 7.03 13.00 1.98
N ASN A 95 6.74 13.51 3.17
CA ASN A 95 6.24 14.87 3.33
C ASN A 95 7.38 15.87 3.07
N GLY A 96 7.34 16.56 1.94
CA GLY A 96 8.29 17.62 1.59
C GLY A 96 7.82 19.02 1.97
N ALA A 97 6.65 19.16 2.62
CA ALA A 97 6.17 20.45 3.11
C ALA A 97 6.97 20.90 4.35
N GLU A 98 6.91 22.19 4.64
CA GLU A 98 7.50 22.77 5.84
C GLU A 98 6.65 22.54 7.11
N THR A 99 5.40 22.10 6.92
CA THR A 99 4.43 21.85 8.00
C THR A 99 4.03 20.39 8.05
N GLY A 100 3.68 19.93 9.25
CA GLY A 100 3.07 18.61 9.44
C GLY A 100 1.66 18.58 8.89
N THR A 101 1.24 17.40 8.41
CA THR A 101 -0.10 17.20 7.86
C THR A 101 -0.69 15.86 8.30
N PHE A 102 -2.03 15.78 8.29
CA PHE A 102 -2.76 14.55 8.57
C PHE A 102 -3.22 13.90 7.25
N LEU A 103 -2.95 12.63 7.11
CA LEU A 103 -3.54 11.79 6.08
C LEU A 103 -4.64 10.94 6.70
N TYR A 104 -5.82 10.95 6.09
CA TYR A 104 -6.98 10.17 6.51
C TYR A 104 -7.13 8.93 5.63
N PHE A 105 -7.39 7.80 6.26
CA PHE A 105 -7.65 6.53 5.59
C PHE A 105 -8.99 5.98 6.07
N PRO A 106 -9.93 5.64 5.16
CA PRO A 106 -11.27 5.20 5.52
C PRO A 106 -11.33 3.76 6.06
N THR A 107 -10.29 2.99 5.84
CA THR A 107 -10.15 1.59 6.29
C THR A 107 -8.74 1.35 6.82
N ALA A 108 -8.45 0.12 7.25
CA ALA A 108 -7.09 -0.29 7.61
C ALA A 108 -6.11 -0.32 6.41
N GLN A 109 -6.61 -0.31 5.17
CA GLN A 109 -5.77 -0.22 3.98
C GLN A 109 -5.10 1.14 3.88
N ARG A 110 -3.78 1.17 3.68
CA ARG A 110 -2.98 2.41 3.56
C ARG A 110 -2.51 2.68 2.15
N CYS A 111 -2.22 1.63 1.40
CA CYS A 111 -1.72 1.74 0.04
C CYS A 111 -2.36 0.70 -0.88
N GLU A 112 -2.24 0.93 -2.16
CA GLU A 112 -2.70 0.07 -3.23
C GLU A 112 -1.59 -0.13 -4.25
N ALA A 113 -1.56 -1.31 -4.89
CA ALA A 113 -0.72 -1.54 -6.05
C ALA A 113 -1.53 -2.15 -7.19
N VAL A 114 -1.32 -1.63 -8.38
CA VAL A 114 -2.04 -2.05 -9.60
C VAL A 114 -1.06 -2.40 -10.69
N VAL A 115 -1.21 -3.60 -11.26
CA VAL A 115 -0.46 -4.02 -12.45
C VAL A 115 -1.34 -3.82 -13.68
N ARG A 116 -0.77 -3.19 -14.71
CA ARG A 116 -1.42 -2.97 -16.02
C ARG A 116 -0.58 -3.60 -17.12
N ASP A 117 -1.25 -4.13 -18.14
CA ASP A 117 -0.57 -4.58 -19.35
C ASP A 117 -0.10 -3.40 -20.22
N ALA A 118 0.48 -3.71 -21.38
CA ALA A 118 0.98 -2.72 -22.33
C ALA A 118 -0.14 -1.81 -22.87
N GLU A 119 -1.36 -2.29 -22.95
CA GLU A 119 -2.56 -1.56 -23.39
C GLU A 119 -3.17 -0.70 -22.28
N GLY A 120 -2.63 -0.77 -21.06
CA GLY A 120 -3.09 -0.02 -19.89
C GLY A 120 -4.27 -0.67 -19.15
N LYS A 121 -4.68 -1.88 -19.56
CA LYS A 121 -5.74 -2.64 -18.88
C LYS A 121 -5.22 -3.15 -17.53
N VAL A 122 -6.03 -3.00 -16.49
CA VAL A 122 -5.74 -3.59 -15.18
C VAL A 122 -5.79 -5.11 -15.29
N VAL A 123 -4.68 -5.75 -14.92
CA VAL A 123 -4.55 -7.21 -14.90
C VAL A 123 -4.49 -7.76 -13.46
N TYR A 124 -4.15 -6.91 -12.50
CA TYR A 124 -4.13 -7.29 -11.09
C TYR A 124 -4.20 -6.04 -10.20
N THR A 125 -4.95 -6.16 -9.11
CA THR A 125 -5.05 -5.17 -8.03
C THR A 125 -4.65 -5.85 -6.74
N TRP A 126 -3.67 -5.31 -6.02
CA TRP A 126 -3.11 -5.97 -4.83
C TRP A 126 -4.16 -6.22 -3.75
N SER A 127 -5.09 -5.29 -3.56
CA SER A 127 -6.16 -5.42 -2.56
C SER A 127 -7.18 -6.53 -2.85
N GLU A 128 -7.21 -7.09 -4.09
CA GLU A 128 -8.12 -8.20 -4.44
C GLU A 128 -7.92 -9.44 -3.55
N ASP A 129 -6.70 -9.62 -3.01
CA ASP A 129 -6.34 -10.78 -2.22
C ASP A 129 -6.49 -10.55 -0.70
N PHE A 130 -7.02 -9.38 -0.27
CA PHE A 130 -7.07 -9.01 1.14
C PHE A 130 -8.44 -8.46 1.56
N GLU A 131 -8.79 -8.76 2.80
CA GLU A 131 -9.89 -8.10 3.48
C GLU A 131 -9.32 -7.09 4.49
N PHE A 132 -9.77 -5.85 4.41
CA PHE A 132 -9.32 -4.78 5.30
C PHE A 132 -10.42 -4.45 6.30
N ALA A 133 -10.03 -4.35 7.57
CA ALA A 133 -10.96 -3.90 8.61
C ALA A 133 -11.52 -2.51 8.26
N PRO A 134 -12.81 -2.24 8.49
CA PRO A 134 -13.44 -0.93 8.29
C PRO A 134 -13.05 0.05 9.40
N ASP A 135 -11.75 0.08 9.71
CA ASP A 135 -11.17 0.89 10.77
C ASP A 135 -10.53 2.13 10.16
N ALA A 136 -11.25 3.24 10.27
CA ALA A 136 -10.78 4.53 9.79
C ALA A 136 -9.66 5.06 10.71
N GLY A 137 -8.62 5.61 10.11
CA GLY A 137 -7.47 6.12 10.86
C GLY A 137 -6.85 7.36 10.24
N TYR A 138 -6.03 8.01 11.03
CA TYR A 138 -5.22 9.16 10.63
C TYR A 138 -3.75 8.85 10.82
N SER A 139 -2.93 9.32 9.89
CA SER A 139 -1.49 9.31 10.00
C SER A 139 -0.98 10.75 9.96
N PHE A 140 -0.27 11.18 11.00
CA PHE A 140 0.35 12.50 11.01
C PHE A 140 1.75 12.39 10.44
N GLN A 141 2.04 13.26 9.47
CA GLN A 141 3.32 13.29 8.79
C GLN A 141 4.04 14.59 9.08
N ASN A 142 5.16 14.51 9.80
CA ASN A 142 6.03 15.66 10.02
C ASN A 142 6.75 16.08 8.74
N PRO A 143 7.27 17.31 8.67
CA PRO A 143 8.17 17.70 7.59
C PRO A 143 9.34 16.74 7.45
N GLY A 144 9.59 16.26 6.23
CA GLY A 144 10.64 15.31 5.91
C GLY A 144 10.38 13.85 6.33
N GLU A 145 9.28 13.59 7.01
CA GLU A 145 8.93 12.22 7.44
C GLU A 145 8.56 11.34 6.26
N ARG A 146 8.90 10.04 6.37
CA ARG A 146 8.69 9.03 5.34
C ARG A 146 7.77 7.94 5.83
N LEU A 147 6.74 7.66 5.04
CA LEU A 147 5.96 6.43 5.11
C LEU A 147 6.58 5.40 4.17
N ASN A 148 6.86 4.22 4.69
CA ASN A 148 7.41 3.12 3.91
C ASN A 148 6.43 1.94 3.93
N TYR A 149 5.99 1.54 2.74
CA TYR A 149 5.10 0.41 2.56
C TYR A 149 5.82 -0.70 1.79
N ARG A 150 5.72 -1.90 2.30
CA ARG A 150 6.17 -3.10 1.59
C ARG A 150 4.96 -3.89 1.16
N LEU A 151 4.80 -4.08 -0.16
CA LEU A 151 3.76 -4.93 -0.72
C LEU A 151 4.41 -6.12 -1.42
N VAL A 152 3.71 -7.23 -1.41
CA VAL A 152 4.17 -8.45 -2.07
C VAL A 152 3.09 -8.91 -3.03
N ILE A 153 3.48 -9.18 -4.27
CA ILE A 153 2.61 -9.74 -5.31
C ILE A 153 3.17 -11.13 -5.67
N PRO A 154 2.51 -12.22 -5.29
CA PRO A 154 2.91 -13.56 -5.69
C PRO A 154 2.80 -13.73 -7.20
N PHE A 155 3.74 -14.42 -7.85
CA PHE A 155 3.62 -14.73 -9.28
C PHE A 155 2.37 -15.55 -9.61
N GLN A 156 1.90 -16.33 -8.65
CA GLN A 156 0.64 -17.06 -8.76
C GLN A 156 -0.55 -16.14 -9.07
N ALA A 157 -0.59 -14.94 -8.50
CA ALA A 157 -1.65 -13.95 -8.75
C ALA A 157 -1.59 -13.37 -10.18
N LEU A 158 -0.42 -13.42 -10.81
CA LEU A 158 -0.20 -12.92 -12.18
C LEU A 158 -0.32 -14.00 -13.26
N ARG A 159 -0.46 -15.27 -12.84
CA ARG A 159 -0.51 -16.41 -13.75
C ARG A 159 -1.66 -16.30 -14.74
N GLY A 160 -1.32 -16.39 -16.04
CA GLY A 160 -2.29 -16.27 -17.12
C GLY A 160 -2.87 -14.86 -17.35
N ARG A 161 -2.43 -13.86 -16.57
CA ARG A 161 -2.91 -12.49 -16.69
C ARG A 161 -1.95 -11.59 -17.47
N LEU A 162 -0.65 -11.91 -17.49
CA LEU A 162 0.38 -11.10 -18.15
C LEU A 162 0.95 -11.84 -19.37
N PRO A 163 0.96 -11.22 -20.57
CA PRO A 163 1.73 -11.67 -21.71
C PRO A 163 3.23 -11.33 -21.56
N ALA A 164 4.07 -11.87 -22.45
CA ALA A 164 5.43 -11.34 -22.60
C ALA A 164 5.39 -9.92 -23.14
N GLY A 165 6.35 -9.10 -22.73
CA GLY A 165 6.48 -7.71 -23.14
C GLY A 165 6.56 -6.76 -21.93
N SER A 166 6.06 -5.55 -22.08
CA SER A 166 6.06 -4.56 -21.02
C SER A 166 4.73 -4.54 -20.25
N ALA A 167 4.83 -4.39 -18.96
CA ALA A 167 3.71 -4.05 -18.08
C ALA A 167 4.07 -2.81 -17.27
N ARG A 168 3.12 -2.30 -16.52
CA ARG A 168 3.30 -1.12 -15.67
C ARG A 168 2.77 -1.41 -14.29
N LEU A 169 3.56 -1.09 -13.29
CA LEU A 169 3.17 -1.22 -11.90
C LEU A 169 3.07 0.16 -11.28
N THR A 170 1.92 0.46 -10.69
CA THR A 170 1.62 1.70 -9.99
C THR A 170 1.36 1.38 -8.53
N ALA A 171 2.00 2.10 -7.61
CA ALA A 171 1.64 2.10 -6.20
C ALA A 171 1.14 3.49 -5.80
N SER A 172 0.12 3.54 -4.93
CA SER A 172 -0.48 4.80 -4.48
C SER A 172 -0.97 4.69 -3.03
N LEU A 173 -1.13 5.83 -2.36
CA LEU A 173 -1.87 5.87 -1.10
C LEU A 173 -3.37 5.78 -1.36
N VAL A 174 -4.05 4.97 -0.55
CA VAL A 174 -5.52 4.93 -0.52
C VAL A 174 -6.04 6.30 -0.10
N ASN A 175 -7.12 6.75 -0.73
CA ASN A 175 -7.72 8.08 -0.58
C ASN A 175 -6.90 9.27 -1.15
N TYR A 176 -5.65 9.00 -1.59
CA TYR A 176 -4.76 10.03 -2.18
C TYR A 176 -4.13 9.51 -3.47
N PRO A 177 -4.91 9.29 -4.55
CA PRO A 177 -4.42 8.71 -5.80
C PRO A 177 -3.38 9.60 -6.53
N GLN A 178 -3.25 10.87 -6.13
CA GLN A 178 -2.19 11.78 -6.60
C GLN A 178 -0.82 11.39 -6.03
N LEU A 179 -0.79 10.83 -4.80
CA LEU A 179 0.42 10.33 -4.16
C LEU A 179 0.71 8.91 -4.67
N ARG A 180 1.21 8.85 -5.89
CA ARG A 180 1.53 7.61 -6.58
C ARG A 180 2.93 7.64 -7.18
N ALA A 181 3.50 6.47 -7.33
CA ALA A 181 4.69 6.24 -8.13
C ALA A 181 4.44 5.07 -9.08
N GLU A 182 5.10 5.10 -10.22
CA GLU A 182 4.91 4.16 -11.30
C GLU A 182 6.25 3.69 -11.84
N MET A 183 6.35 2.40 -12.15
CA MET A 183 7.52 1.81 -12.76
C MET A 183 7.14 0.85 -13.89
N PRO A 184 7.94 0.82 -14.97
CA PRO A 184 7.83 -0.22 -15.95
C PRO A 184 8.22 -1.57 -15.34
N LEU A 185 7.59 -2.63 -15.81
CA LEU A 185 7.87 -4.00 -15.46
C LEU A 185 8.10 -4.78 -16.74
N GLU A 186 9.32 -5.26 -16.93
CA GLU A 186 9.68 -6.01 -18.11
C GLU A 186 9.41 -7.51 -17.90
N ILE A 187 8.73 -8.15 -18.87
CA ILE A 187 8.37 -9.56 -18.82
C ILE A 187 9.07 -10.25 -19.96
N VAL A 188 10.17 -10.92 -19.64
CA VAL A 188 10.97 -11.68 -20.60
C VAL A 188 10.44 -13.09 -20.78
N PRO A 189 10.60 -13.69 -21.98
CA PRO A 189 10.15 -15.04 -22.30
C PRO A 189 10.60 -16.14 -21.35
#